data_5c05bffa8d3ff94c48eea08696f196ed
#
_entry.id   5c05bffa8d3ff94c48eea08696f196ed
#
_cell.length_a   1.000
_cell.length_b   1.000
_cell.length_c   1.000
_cell.angle_alpha   90.00
_cell.angle_beta   90.00
_cell.angle_gamma   90.00
#
_symmetry.space_group_name_H-M   'P 1'
#
loop_
_entity.id
_entity.type
_entity.pdbx_description
1 polymer ?
#
loop_
_entity_poly.entity_id
_entity_poly.type
_entity_poly.pdbx_seq_one_letter_code
_entity_poly.pdbx_strand_id
1 'polypeptide(L)'
;METSQKDSLQQHKVLVANRGEIAIRIMRACRKLGVAFTAIFTAEDAASGHVRYARENGGERSLFRVSSYHDANELMSVADQAGCTAVHPGYGFFAEDFRFARRVTKRDRKMIFIGPSWKIIRELGDKINTKRLARSLDVPTVPGSDRPI
;
A
#
# COMPACT_ATOMS: atom_id res chain seq x y z
N MET A 1 28.00 7.95 -0.44
CA MET A 1 26.80 7.51 -1.17
C MET A 1 25.61 7.17 -0.27
N GLU A 2 25.81 6.58 0.92
CA GLU A 2 24.71 6.23 1.86
C GLU A 2 23.97 7.43 2.47
N THR A 3 24.65 8.55 2.74
CA THR A 3 24.04 9.75 3.34
C THR A 3 23.03 10.41 2.39
N SER A 4 23.35 10.55 1.10
CA SER A 4 22.46 11.17 0.09
C SER A 4 21.17 10.36 -0.15
N GLN A 5 21.25 9.03 -0.04
CA GLN A 5 20.08 8.14 -0.19
C GLN A 5 19.15 8.21 1.03
N LYS A 6 19.69 8.32 2.23
CA LYS A 6 18.91 8.52 3.47
C LYS A 6 18.18 9.86 3.46
N ASP A 7 18.83 10.92 3.05
CA ASP A 7 18.24 12.27 2.99
C ASP A 7 17.08 12.33 1.99
N SER A 8 17.19 11.59 0.87
CA SER A 8 16.10 11.50 -0.12
C SER A 8 14.86 10.76 0.40
N LEU A 9 15.04 9.77 1.29
CA LEU A 9 13.93 9.01 1.87
C LEU A 9 13.17 9.80 2.94
N GLN A 10 13.86 10.63 3.73
CA GLN A 10 13.26 11.40 4.83
C GLN A 10 12.25 12.47 4.36
N GLN A 11 12.31 12.88 3.10
CA GLN A 11 11.31 13.78 2.51
C GLN A 11 9.97 13.10 2.19
N HIS A 12 9.91 11.77 2.30
CA HIS A 12 8.70 11.00 2.04
C HIS A 12 7.89 10.76 3.31
N LYS A 13 6.57 10.69 3.13
CA LYS A 13 5.61 10.24 4.13
C LYS A 13 4.69 9.19 3.53
N VAL A 14 4.57 8.05 4.19
CA VAL A 14 3.86 6.87 3.70
C VAL A 14 2.47 6.79 4.32
N LEU A 15 1.41 6.77 3.51
CA LEU A 15 0.11 6.28 3.95
C LEU A 15 0.15 4.76 4.05
N VAL A 16 -0.07 4.22 5.24
CA VAL A 16 -0.20 2.78 5.50
C VAL A 16 -1.67 2.42 5.29
N ALA A 17 -2.00 2.00 4.05
CA ALA A 17 -3.37 1.71 3.63
C ALA A 17 -3.77 0.26 3.98
N ASN A 18 -3.61 -0.10 5.26
CA ASN A 18 -3.94 -1.43 5.79
C ASN A 18 -4.10 -1.38 7.31
N ARG A 19 -4.40 -2.53 7.93
CA ARG A 19 -4.66 -2.71 9.37
C ARG A 19 -3.83 -3.86 9.95
N GLY A 20 -3.96 -4.07 11.27
CA GLY A 20 -3.45 -5.24 11.94
C GLY A 20 -1.92 -5.35 11.90
N GLU A 21 -1.44 -6.57 11.81
CA GLU A 21 0.00 -6.88 11.88
C GLU A 21 0.80 -6.34 10.70
N ILE A 22 0.19 -6.34 9.49
CA ILE A 22 0.89 -5.81 8.31
C ILE A 22 1.08 -4.30 8.40
N ALA A 23 0.11 -3.56 8.95
CA ALA A 23 0.27 -2.14 9.20
C ALA A 23 1.41 -1.87 10.19
N ILE A 24 1.52 -2.66 11.27
CA ILE A 24 2.63 -2.57 12.22
C ILE A 24 3.96 -2.86 11.54
N ARG A 25 4.03 -3.88 10.70
CA ARG A 25 5.24 -4.24 9.95
C ARG A 25 5.72 -3.10 9.07
N ILE A 26 4.79 -2.48 8.32
CA ILE A 26 5.10 -1.33 7.44
C ILE A 26 5.59 -0.14 8.27
N MET A 27 4.90 0.22 9.35
CA MET A 27 5.29 1.32 10.24
C MET A 27 6.67 1.09 10.88
N ARG A 28 6.99 -0.15 11.27
CA ARG A 28 8.33 -0.52 11.76
C ARG A 28 9.41 -0.31 10.69
N ALA A 29 9.12 -0.68 9.44
CA ALA A 29 10.03 -0.43 8.32
C ALA A 29 10.24 1.07 8.08
N CYS A 30 9.17 1.86 8.08
CA CYS A 30 9.24 3.31 7.97
C CYS A 30 10.15 3.91 9.06
N ARG A 31 9.94 3.53 10.32
CA ARG A 31 10.79 3.99 11.44
C ARG A 31 12.26 3.63 11.26
N LYS A 32 12.53 2.37 10.88
CA LYS A 32 13.91 1.91 10.65
C LYS A 32 14.62 2.70 9.55
N LEU A 33 13.86 3.16 8.54
CA LEU A 33 14.37 3.95 7.43
C LEU A 33 14.35 5.47 7.70
N GLY A 34 13.82 5.93 8.83
CA GLY A 34 13.65 7.35 9.12
C GLY A 34 12.56 8.03 8.28
N VAL A 35 11.61 7.26 7.73
CA VAL A 35 10.50 7.74 6.91
C VAL A 35 9.27 7.97 7.77
N ALA A 36 8.61 9.12 7.61
CA ALA A 36 7.36 9.41 8.29
C ALA A 36 6.21 8.53 7.76
N PHE A 37 5.23 8.23 8.60
CA PHE A 37 4.06 7.47 8.19
C PHE A 37 2.76 8.09 8.69
N THR A 38 1.66 7.72 8.05
CA THR A 38 0.28 7.95 8.48
C THR A 38 -0.44 6.60 8.48
N ALA A 39 -1.10 6.26 9.58
CA ALA A 39 -1.91 5.07 9.70
C ALA A 39 -3.40 5.42 9.68
N ILE A 40 -4.21 4.53 9.16
CA ILE A 40 -5.67 4.64 9.14
C ILE A 40 -6.30 3.59 10.04
N PHE A 41 -7.50 3.88 10.55
CA PHE A 41 -8.27 2.93 11.35
C PHE A 41 -9.77 3.20 11.26
N THR A 42 -10.59 2.16 11.37
CA THR A 42 -12.05 2.26 11.53
C THR A 42 -12.42 2.36 13.01
N ALA A 43 -13.67 2.72 13.30
CA ALA A 43 -14.16 2.80 14.68
C ALA A 43 -13.96 1.50 15.46
N GLU A 44 -14.16 0.35 14.80
CA GLU A 44 -14.01 -0.99 15.40
C GLU A 44 -12.56 -1.30 15.77
N ASP A 45 -11.61 -0.73 15.04
CA ASP A 45 -10.18 -0.94 15.26
C ASP A 45 -9.53 0.10 16.20
N ALA A 46 -10.28 1.02 16.78
CA ALA A 46 -9.74 2.12 17.59
C ALA A 46 -8.81 1.66 18.74
N ALA A 47 -9.07 0.48 19.30
CA ALA A 47 -8.24 -0.14 20.36
C ALA A 47 -7.23 -1.17 19.83
N SER A 48 -7.10 -1.33 18.52
CA SER A 48 -6.25 -2.37 17.92
C SER A 48 -4.75 -2.07 18.08
N GLY A 49 -3.93 -3.13 17.93
CA GLY A 49 -2.48 -3.06 18.10
C GLY A 49 -1.80 -2.08 17.13
N HIS A 50 -2.28 -1.96 15.89
CA HIS A 50 -1.67 -1.04 14.92
C HIS A 50 -1.97 0.42 15.26
N VAL A 51 -3.14 0.73 15.82
CA VAL A 51 -3.50 2.09 16.27
C VAL A 51 -2.63 2.49 17.46
N ARG A 52 -2.51 1.59 18.44
CA ARG A 52 -1.62 1.80 19.58
C ARG A 52 -0.17 2.03 19.14
N TYR A 53 0.33 1.16 18.27
CA TYR A 53 1.68 1.30 17.71
C TYR A 53 1.89 2.64 16.99
N ALA A 54 0.92 3.05 16.16
CA ALA A 54 0.98 4.32 15.43
C ALA A 54 1.01 5.52 16.39
N ARG A 55 0.17 5.50 17.42
CA ARG A 55 0.12 6.54 18.45
C ARG A 55 1.45 6.69 19.20
N GLU A 56 2.00 5.59 19.65
CA GLU A 56 3.26 5.56 20.41
C GLU A 56 4.48 5.99 19.56
N ASN A 57 4.46 5.76 18.26
CA ASN A 57 5.62 5.92 17.38
C ASN A 57 5.51 7.02 16.33
N GLY A 58 4.33 7.55 16.12
CA GLY A 58 4.06 8.64 15.17
C GLY A 58 3.24 9.79 15.78
N GLY A 59 2.70 9.57 17.00
CA GLY A 59 1.80 10.51 17.67
C GLY A 59 0.39 10.55 17.06
N GLU A 60 -0.52 11.28 17.70
CA GLU A 60 -1.93 11.38 17.26
C GLU A 60 -2.08 11.93 15.85
N ARG A 61 -1.19 12.82 15.40
CA ARG A 61 -1.22 13.40 14.05
C ARG A 61 -0.89 12.39 12.94
N SER A 62 -0.41 11.20 13.29
CA SER A 62 -0.17 10.11 12.34
C SER A 62 -1.36 9.18 12.17
N LEU A 63 -2.47 9.43 12.88
CA LEU A 63 -3.66 8.58 12.91
C LEU A 63 -4.85 9.29 12.27
N PHE A 64 -5.51 8.60 11.34
CA PHE A 64 -6.72 9.09 10.69
C PHE A 64 -7.81 8.02 10.77
N ARG A 65 -8.97 8.44 11.29
CA ARG A 65 -10.15 7.58 11.28
C ARG A 65 -10.78 7.61 9.90
N VAL A 66 -11.13 6.42 9.39
CA VAL A 66 -11.83 6.21 8.12
C VAL A 66 -13.11 5.41 8.36
N SER A 67 -14.07 5.55 7.46
CA SER A 67 -15.31 4.77 7.49
C SER A 67 -15.06 3.33 7.06
N SER A 68 -14.14 3.12 6.10
CA SER A 68 -13.83 1.80 5.55
C SER A 68 -12.41 1.75 5.00
N TYR A 69 -11.74 0.61 5.18
CA TYR A 69 -10.46 0.32 4.54
C TYR A 69 -10.59 0.10 3.01
N HIS A 70 -11.81 0.00 2.50
CA HIS A 70 -12.12 -0.22 1.08
C HIS A 70 -12.58 1.05 0.36
N ASP A 71 -12.65 2.19 1.05
CA ASP A 71 -12.99 3.46 0.41
C ASP A 71 -11.76 4.18 -0.14
N ALA A 72 -11.51 3.98 -1.43
CA ALA A 72 -10.40 4.61 -2.13
C ALA A 72 -10.47 6.16 -2.12
N ASN A 73 -11.67 6.76 -2.08
CA ASN A 73 -11.82 8.22 -2.03
C ASN A 73 -11.35 8.74 -0.69
N GLU A 74 -11.82 8.12 0.38
CA GLU A 74 -11.47 8.50 1.74
C GLU A 74 -9.98 8.31 2.01
N LEU A 75 -9.39 7.18 1.58
CA LEU A 75 -7.96 6.94 1.72
C LEU A 75 -7.11 7.98 0.99
N MET A 76 -7.52 8.37 -0.21
CA MET A 76 -6.80 9.40 -0.97
C MET A 76 -6.98 10.80 -0.36
N SER A 77 -8.14 11.10 0.23
CA SER A 77 -8.36 12.33 1.00
C SER A 77 -7.44 12.39 2.23
N VAL A 78 -7.34 11.27 2.97
CA VAL A 78 -6.40 11.17 4.10
C VAL A 78 -4.95 11.38 3.65
N ALA A 79 -4.57 10.76 2.51
CA ALA A 79 -3.21 10.94 1.97
C ALA A 79 -2.89 12.41 1.69
N ASP A 80 -3.85 13.16 1.14
CA ASP A 80 -3.69 14.59 0.85
C ASP A 80 -3.63 15.42 2.13
N GLN A 81 -4.57 15.23 3.06
CA GLN A 81 -4.63 15.93 4.34
C GLN A 81 -3.37 15.71 5.18
N ALA A 82 -2.87 14.48 5.19
CA ALA A 82 -1.67 14.11 5.92
C ALA A 82 -0.37 14.50 5.22
N GLY A 83 -0.43 14.99 3.98
CA GLY A 83 0.76 15.30 3.18
C GLY A 83 1.57 14.08 2.79
N CYS A 84 0.93 12.92 2.60
CA CYS A 84 1.62 11.71 2.16
C CYS A 84 2.11 11.84 0.73
N THR A 85 3.29 11.29 0.45
CA THR A 85 3.92 11.24 -0.87
C THR A 85 3.98 9.82 -1.43
N ALA A 86 3.65 8.83 -0.59
CA ALA A 86 3.61 7.43 -0.97
C ALA A 86 2.45 6.70 -0.27
N VAL A 87 1.98 5.61 -0.88
CA VAL A 87 0.97 4.72 -0.32
C VAL A 87 1.52 3.30 -0.31
N HIS A 88 1.46 2.64 0.83
CA HIS A 88 1.77 1.22 0.96
C HIS A 88 0.48 0.43 1.24
N PRO A 89 -0.01 -0.39 0.32
CA PRO A 89 -1.28 -1.09 0.48
C PRO A 89 -1.19 -2.33 1.40
N GLY A 90 0.02 -2.77 1.76
CA GLY A 90 0.22 -4.05 2.45
C GLY A 90 -0.08 -5.24 1.55
N TYR A 91 -0.84 -6.20 2.05
CA TYR A 91 -1.44 -7.31 1.28
C TYR A 91 -2.97 -7.31 1.45
N GLY A 92 -3.69 -7.93 0.51
CA GLY A 92 -5.16 -7.83 0.45
C GLY A 92 -5.63 -6.41 0.16
N PHE A 93 -6.90 -6.09 0.46
CA PHE A 93 -7.49 -4.78 0.20
C PHE A 93 -7.11 -4.22 -1.20
N PHE A 94 -6.40 -3.10 -1.23
CA PHE A 94 -5.97 -2.44 -2.46
C PHE A 94 -4.66 -2.95 -3.05
N ALA A 95 -4.00 -3.95 -2.43
CA ALA A 95 -2.72 -4.46 -2.93
C ALA A 95 -2.83 -5.09 -4.33
N GLU A 96 -4.00 -5.68 -4.63
CA GLU A 96 -4.29 -6.33 -5.91
C GLU A 96 -5.22 -5.49 -6.82
N ASP A 97 -5.59 -4.29 -6.37
CA ASP A 97 -6.45 -3.40 -7.16
C ASP A 97 -5.62 -2.49 -8.07
N PHE A 98 -5.54 -2.86 -9.35
CA PHE A 98 -4.83 -2.05 -10.34
C PHE A 98 -5.45 -0.66 -10.55
N ARG A 99 -6.76 -0.49 -10.30
CA ARG A 99 -7.44 0.81 -10.45
C ARG A 99 -6.99 1.76 -9.35
N PHE A 100 -6.87 1.26 -8.13
CA PHE A 100 -6.32 2.02 -7.02
C PHE A 100 -4.85 2.38 -7.25
N ALA A 101 -4.01 1.41 -7.63
CA ALA A 101 -2.60 1.66 -7.95
C ALA A 101 -2.43 2.70 -9.08
N ARG A 102 -3.27 2.62 -10.14
CA ARG A 102 -3.30 3.60 -11.22
C ARG A 102 -3.72 4.98 -10.69
N ARG A 103 -4.75 5.05 -9.85
CA ARG A 103 -5.24 6.29 -9.27
C ARG A 103 -4.16 6.99 -8.44
N VAL A 104 -3.43 6.24 -7.61
CA VAL A 104 -2.31 6.77 -6.81
C VAL A 104 -1.23 7.37 -7.71
N THR A 105 -0.85 6.67 -8.78
CA THR A 105 0.31 7.02 -9.62
C THR A 105 0.01 8.04 -10.72
N LYS A 106 -1.26 8.22 -11.11
CA LYS A 106 -1.69 9.10 -12.23
C LYS A 106 -2.32 10.42 -11.77
N ARG A 107 -2.09 10.81 -10.54
CA ARG A 107 -2.55 12.12 -10.02
C ARG A 107 -1.66 13.26 -10.52
N ASP A 108 -2.22 14.47 -10.54
CA ASP A 108 -1.47 15.69 -10.83
C ASP A 108 -0.31 15.88 -9.84
N ARG A 109 -0.56 15.64 -8.55
CA ARG A 109 0.48 15.50 -7.54
C ARG A 109 1.00 14.06 -7.58
N LYS A 110 2.19 13.86 -8.13
CA LYS A 110 2.84 12.55 -8.22
C LYS A 110 2.96 11.90 -6.84
N MET A 111 2.37 10.71 -6.69
CA MET A 111 2.44 9.90 -5.47
C MET A 111 2.97 8.52 -5.82
N ILE A 112 3.79 7.95 -4.96
CA ILE A 112 4.39 6.63 -5.15
C ILE A 112 3.42 5.57 -4.64
N PHE A 113 3.06 4.60 -5.47
CA PHE A 113 2.46 3.35 -5.02
C PHE A 113 3.57 2.36 -4.71
N ILE A 114 3.71 1.95 -3.45
CA ILE A 114 4.74 0.99 -3.02
C ILE A 114 4.26 -0.42 -3.33
N GLY A 115 4.67 -0.92 -4.49
CA GLY A 115 4.27 -2.20 -5.04
C GLY A 115 4.56 -2.28 -6.54
N PRO A 116 4.10 -3.33 -7.22
CA PRO A 116 4.21 -3.47 -8.67
C PRO A 116 3.48 -2.34 -9.39
N SER A 117 3.85 -2.06 -10.64
CA SER A 117 3.12 -1.09 -11.45
C SER A 117 1.66 -1.55 -11.66
N TRP A 118 0.74 -0.58 -11.77
CA TRP A 118 -0.67 -0.91 -12.00
C TRP A 118 -0.91 -1.76 -13.25
N LYS A 119 -0.02 -1.68 -14.25
CA LYS A 119 -0.07 -2.52 -15.45
C LYS A 119 0.20 -3.98 -15.10
N ILE A 120 1.24 -4.24 -14.32
CA ILE A 120 1.60 -5.59 -13.86
C ILE A 120 0.50 -6.17 -12.97
N ILE A 121 -0.04 -5.38 -12.01
CA ILE A 121 -1.14 -5.83 -11.17
C ILE A 121 -2.34 -6.24 -12.03
N ARG A 122 -2.67 -5.46 -13.07
CA ARG A 122 -3.77 -5.77 -13.99
C ARG A 122 -3.53 -7.06 -14.77
N GLU A 123 -2.32 -7.25 -15.27
CA GLU A 123 -1.96 -8.43 -16.07
C GLU A 123 -1.96 -9.72 -15.24
N LEU A 124 -1.44 -9.64 -14.00
CA LEU A 124 -1.34 -10.80 -13.10
C LEU A 124 -2.62 -11.05 -12.29
N GLY A 125 -3.58 -10.12 -12.26
CA GLY A 125 -4.85 -10.29 -11.57
C GLY A 125 -5.80 -11.28 -12.22
N ASP A 126 -5.60 -11.65 -13.49
CA ASP A 126 -6.34 -12.68 -14.20
C ASP A 126 -5.55 -13.99 -14.21
N LYS A 127 -6.10 -15.04 -13.58
CA LYS A 127 -5.45 -16.36 -13.46
C LYS A 127 -5.09 -16.99 -14.82
N ILE A 128 -5.93 -16.78 -15.83
CA ILE A 128 -5.73 -17.36 -17.18
C ILE A 128 -4.58 -16.62 -17.86
N ASN A 129 -4.61 -15.29 -17.83
CA ASN A 129 -3.55 -14.46 -18.39
C ASN A 129 -2.21 -14.72 -17.68
N THR A 130 -2.23 -14.86 -16.35
CA THR A 130 -1.04 -15.19 -15.56
C THR A 130 -0.44 -16.53 -15.98
N LYS A 131 -1.25 -17.59 -16.17
CA LYS A 131 -0.76 -18.89 -16.67
C LYS A 131 -0.16 -18.78 -18.06
N ARG A 132 -0.82 -18.04 -18.97
CA ARG A 132 -0.30 -17.83 -20.33
C ARG A 132 1.04 -17.11 -20.30
N LEU A 133 1.13 -16.04 -19.52
CA LEU A 133 2.37 -15.28 -19.36
C LEU A 133 3.47 -16.15 -18.78
N ALA A 134 3.20 -16.92 -17.72
CA ALA A 134 4.17 -17.83 -17.12
C ALA A 134 4.71 -18.84 -18.14
N ARG A 135 3.83 -19.46 -18.94
CA ARG A 135 4.23 -20.40 -20.00
C ARG A 135 5.07 -19.73 -21.10
N SER A 136 4.73 -18.49 -21.49
CA SER A 136 5.53 -17.76 -22.48
C SER A 136 6.92 -17.38 -22.02
N LEU A 137 7.17 -17.47 -20.72
CA LEU A 137 8.45 -17.19 -20.06
C LEU A 137 9.12 -18.48 -19.54
N ASP A 138 8.66 -19.66 -19.98
CA ASP A 138 9.14 -20.98 -19.55
C ASP A 138 9.10 -21.19 -18.03
N VAL A 139 8.18 -20.50 -17.34
CA VAL A 139 7.95 -20.71 -15.90
C VAL A 139 7.00 -21.89 -15.71
N PRO A 140 7.39 -22.93 -14.93
CA PRO A 140 6.53 -24.08 -14.66
C PRO A 140 5.20 -23.67 -14.04
N THR A 141 4.10 -24.22 -14.56
CA THR A 141 2.76 -23.97 -14.06
C THR A 141 2.08 -25.27 -13.65
N VAL A 142 1.24 -25.21 -12.63
CA VAL A 142 0.40 -26.38 -12.26
C VAL A 142 -0.57 -26.73 -13.40
N PRO A 143 -0.85 -28.04 -13.66
CA PRO A 143 -1.87 -28.46 -14.61
C PRO A 143 -3.23 -27.83 -14.31
N GLY A 144 -4.00 -27.52 -15.33
CA GLY A 144 -5.32 -26.96 -15.17
C GLY A 144 -5.87 -26.36 -16.47
N SER A 145 -7.16 -26.06 -16.48
CA SER A 145 -7.86 -25.47 -17.62
C SER A 145 -7.32 -24.09 -17.98
N ASP A 146 -7.24 -23.82 -19.28
CA ASP A 146 -6.96 -22.49 -19.85
C ASP A 146 -8.26 -21.72 -20.20
N ARG A 147 -9.42 -22.28 -19.78
CA ARG A 147 -10.74 -21.67 -19.97
C ARG A 147 -11.41 -21.40 -18.65
N PRO A 148 -12.21 -20.34 -18.52
CA PRO A 148 -13.11 -20.17 -17.38
C PRO A 148 -14.01 -21.39 -17.25
N ILE A 149 -14.26 -21.85 -16.05
CA ILE A 149 -15.28 -22.86 -15.72
C ILE A 149 -16.62 -22.17 -15.65
#